data_6fcc8fb8cc6f759f7c8b6ec27d03a3fb
#
_entry.id   6fcc8fb8cc6f759f7c8b6ec27d03a3fb
#
_cell.length_a   1.000
_cell.length_b   1.000
_cell.length_c   1.000
_cell.angle_alpha   90.00
_cell.angle_beta   90.00
_cell.angle_gamma   90.00
#
_symmetry.space_group_name_H-M   'P 1'
#
loop_
_entity.id
_entity.type
_entity.pdbx_description
1 polymer ?
#
loop_
_entity_poly.entity_id
_entity_poly.type
_entity_poly.pdbx_seq_one_letter_code
_entity_poly.pdbx_strand_id
1 'polypeptide(L)'
;MTRLRAIACAVGVLLQAVALFLLAHDRALAWTLLTHLSGAFVWGYGCAALLPVAQRPLWWFTAAPAGLFPLLGPLTSLVLVLTLRLPPIDRSARRYIVWNDQTQTALADSLPAGTAGQSIVEILQSPRTQLRRNAILALRDLDPPLAIPLLRKGLQDSDEQVRIYSQNILSTMLERYESGLKELAQRVAAEPAAALHAVRLAEQYHELVYLDVAGDDETAAHYLNQALALLARAADLAPTDQHIAFLALRCAIRARNIPSAAHSFARLQQGGYDVRQVLPWRMELVFLQGDWARLRELLVVYQRSQIVNPRIDDIVRFWHLAPTPTP
;
A
#
# COMPACT_ATOMS: atom_id res chain seq x y z
N MET A 1 7.96 -15.97 -29.22
CA MET A 1 6.77 -16.40 -28.44
C MET A 1 5.59 -15.39 -28.50
N THR A 2 5.83 -14.10 -28.61
CA THR A 2 4.76 -13.06 -28.68
C THR A 2 3.86 -13.14 -29.92
N ARG A 3 4.43 -13.44 -31.10
CA ARG A 3 3.65 -13.56 -32.37
C ARG A 3 2.63 -14.70 -32.34
N LEU A 4 2.99 -15.87 -31.82
CA LEU A 4 2.10 -17.02 -31.73
C LEU A 4 0.89 -16.76 -30.85
N ARG A 5 1.05 -16.02 -29.77
CA ARG A 5 -0.03 -15.68 -28.85
C ARG A 5 -0.94 -14.55 -29.38
N ALA A 6 -0.38 -13.61 -30.12
CA ALA A 6 -1.18 -12.62 -30.86
C ALA A 6 -2.07 -13.30 -31.92
N ILE A 7 -1.52 -14.31 -32.61
CA ILE A 7 -2.29 -15.15 -33.54
C ILE A 7 -3.39 -15.92 -32.79
N ALA A 8 -3.10 -16.47 -31.59
CA ALA A 8 -4.10 -17.15 -30.77
C ALA A 8 -5.26 -16.21 -30.39
N CYS A 9 -4.98 -14.96 -29.97
CA CYS A 9 -6.03 -13.98 -29.72
C CYS A 9 -6.89 -13.72 -30.96
N ALA A 10 -6.27 -13.50 -32.13
CA ALA A 10 -7.02 -13.27 -33.37
C ALA A 10 -7.89 -14.47 -33.75
N VAL A 11 -7.35 -15.69 -33.63
CA VAL A 11 -8.11 -16.94 -33.88
C VAL A 11 -9.23 -17.09 -32.85
N GLY A 12 -9.04 -16.78 -31.59
CA GLY A 12 -10.08 -16.81 -30.56
C GLY A 12 -11.26 -15.89 -30.89
N VAL A 13 -10.97 -14.65 -31.32
CA VAL A 13 -12.02 -13.70 -31.76
C VAL A 13 -12.76 -14.21 -33.01
N LEU A 14 -12.03 -14.75 -33.97
CA LEU A 14 -12.63 -15.32 -35.18
C LEU A 14 -13.59 -16.47 -34.86
N LEU A 15 -13.20 -17.39 -33.99
CA LEU A 15 -14.06 -18.50 -33.56
C LEU A 15 -15.31 -17.99 -32.81
N GLN A 16 -15.23 -16.94 -32.04
CA GLN A 16 -16.37 -16.31 -31.38
C GLN A 16 -17.34 -15.71 -32.44
N ALA A 17 -16.80 -15.04 -33.45
CA ALA A 17 -17.61 -14.51 -34.57
C ALA A 17 -18.29 -15.61 -35.35
N VAL A 18 -17.61 -16.73 -35.60
CA VAL A 18 -18.18 -17.91 -36.26
C VAL A 18 -19.29 -18.52 -35.39
N ALA A 19 -19.11 -18.63 -34.09
CA ALA A 19 -20.14 -19.13 -33.20
C ALA A 19 -21.40 -18.27 -33.22
N LEU A 20 -21.26 -16.94 -33.25
CA LEU A 20 -22.38 -16.01 -33.37
C LEU A 20 -23.09 -16.13 -34.74
N PHE A 21 -22.32 -16.30 -35.80
CA PHE A 21 -22.88 -16.55 -37.15
C PHE A 21 -23.69 -17.85 -37.20
N LEU A 22 -23.18 -18.93 -36.61
CA LEU A 22 -23.88 -20.21 -36.52
C LEU A 22 -25.17 -20.09 -35.70
N LEU A 23 -25.13 -19.33 -34.59
CA LEU A 23 -26.32 -19.06 -33.79
C LEU A 23 -27.39 -18.28 -34.56
N ALA A 24 -26.99 -17.25 -35.32
CA ALA A 24 -27.87 -16.41 -36.09
C ALA A 24 -28.56 -17.18 -37.27
N HIS A 25 -27.98 -18.30 -37.69
CA HIS A 25 -28.51 -19.12 -38.81
C HIS A 25 -29.13 -20.44 -38.33
N ASP A 26 -29.56 -20.50 -37.04
CA ASP A 26 -30.24 -21.66 -36.43
C ASP A 26 -29.56 -23.01 -36.70
N ARG A 27 -28.22 -23.02 -36.73
CA ARG A 27 -27.44 -24.25 -36.84
C ARG A 27 -27.48 -25.03 -35.50
N ALA A 28 -27.19 -26.34 -35.60
CA ALA A 28 -27.23 -27.21 -34.44
C ALA A 28 -26.52 -26.62 -33.24
N LEU A 29 -27.20 -26.46 -32.11
CA LEU A 29 -26.73 -25.84 -30.86
C LEU A 29 -25.39 -26.41 -30.41
N ALA A 30 -25.15 -27.70 -30.60
CA ALA A 30 -23.92 -28.38 -30.27
C ALA A 30 -22.68 -27.79 -30.98
N TRP A 31 -22.80 -27.49 -32.28
CA TRP A 31 -21.72 -26.88 -33.05
C TRP A 31 -21.45 -25.43 -32.64
N THR A 32 -22.52 -24.69 -32.35
CA THR A 32 -22.40 -23.30 -31.83
C THR A 32 -21.69 -23.25 -30.48
N LEU A 33 -22.07 -24.13 -29.55
CA LEU A 33 -21.42 -24.23 -28.24
C LEU A 33 -19.95 -24.69 -28.35
N LEU A 34 -19.66 -25.68 -29.19
CA LEU A 34 -18.30 -26.18 -29.39
C LEU A 34 -17.36 -25.08 -29.94
N THR A 35 -17.81 -24.35 -30.96
CA THR A 35 -17.02 -23.26 -31.56
C THR A 35 -16.84 -22.10 -30.56
N HIS A 36 -17.87 -21.77 -29.78
CA HIS A 36 -17.83 -20.73 -28.77
C HIS A 36 -16.86 -21.06 -27.66
N LEU A 37 -16.93 -22.24 -27.04
CA LEU A 37 -16.05 -22.67 -25.98
C LEU A 37 -14.58 -22.80 -26.44
N SER A 38 -14.37 -23.32 -27.67
CA SER A 38 -13.03 -23.38 -28.27
C SER A 38 -12.46 -21.99 -28.48
N GLY A 39 -13.26 -21.02 -28.92
CA GLY A 39 -12.87 -19.63 -29.08
C GLY A 39 -12.48 -18.97 -27.74
N ALA A 40 -13.26 -19.22 -26.69
CA ALA A 40 -13.00 -18.72 -25.36
C ALA A 40 -11.68 -19.27 -24.78
N PHE A 41 -11.42 -20.56 -24.98
CA PHE A 41 -10.19 -21.23 -24.55
C PHE A 41 -8.96 -20.65 -25.26
N VAL A 42 -9.01 -20.54 -26.59
CA VAL A 42 -7.91 -20.01 -27.42
C VAL A 42 -7.66 -18.54 -27.12
N TRP A 43 -8.71 -17.76 -26.89
CA TRP A 43 -8.63 -16.36 -26.44
C TRP A 43 -7.94 -16.25 -25.08
N GLY A 44 -8.38 -17.03 -24.07
CA GLY A 44 -7.80 -17.03 -22.73
C GLY A 44 -6.31 -17.38 -22.74
N TYR A 45 -5.93 -18.38 -23.52
CA TYR A 45 -4.51 -18.75 -23.71
C TYR A 45 -3.70 -17.63 -24.36
N GLY A 46 -4.26 -16.96 -25.36
CA GLY A 46 -3.64 -15.79 -26.00
C GLY A 46 -3.44 -14.65 -25.01
N CYS A 47 -4.46 -14.32 -24.21
CA CYS A 47 -4.41 -13.27 -23.20
C CYS A 47 -3.42 -13.57 -22.07
N ALA A 48 -3.09 -14.83 -21.78
CA ALA A 48 -2.08 -15.19 -20.79
C ALA A 48 -0.69 -14.60 -21.11
N ALA A 49 -0.42 -14.25 -22.37
CA ALA A 49 0.80 -13.53 -22.74
C ALA A 49 0.89 -12.13 -22.16
N LEU A 50 -0.27 -11.54 -21.94
CA LEU A 50 -0.41 -10.19 -21.40
C LEU A 50 -0.34 -10.16 -19.87
N LEU A 51 -0.40 -11.30 -19.20
CA LEU A 51 -0.27 -11.40 -17.76
C LEU A 51 1.21 -11.40 -17.32
N PRO A 52 1.53 -10.87 -16.13
CA PRO A 52 2.83 -11.06 -15.49
C PRO A 52 3.18 -12.55 -15.40
N VAL A 53 4.48 -12.89 -15.47
CA VAL A 53 4.94 -14.29 -15.54
C VAL A 53 4.38 -15.16 -14.41
N ALA A 54 4.34 -14.62 -13.19
CA ALA A 54 3.79 -15.29 -12.01
C ALA A 54 2.26 -15.57 -12.09
N GLN A 55 1.54 -14.80 -12.89
CA GLN A 55 0.07 -14.93 -13.02
C GLN A 55 -0.36 -15.73 -14.27
N ARG A 56 0.57 -16.12 -15.14
CA ARG A 56 0.25 -16.90 -16.35
C ARG A 56 -0.48 -18.22 -16.10
N PRO A 57 -0.27 -18.94 -15.01
CA PRO A 57 -1.06 -20.12 -14.69
C PRO A 57 -2.57 -19.83 -14.51
N LEU A 58 -2.91 -18.58 -14.22
CA LEU A 58 -4.30 -18.14 -14.02
C LEU A 58 -5.01 -17.76 -15.33
N TRP A 59 -4.53 -18.25 -16.50
CA TRP A 59 -5.10 -17.95 -17.82
C TRP A 59 -6.60 -18.30 -17.94
N TRP A 60 -7.06 -19.25 -17.17
CA TRP A 60 -8.46 -19.64 -17.12
C TRP A 60 -9.39 -18.53 -16.62
N PHE A 61 -8.90 -17.59 -15.78
CA PHE A 61 -9.65 -16.40 -15.38
C PHE A 61 -9.95 -15.47 -16.54
N THR A 62 -9.15 -15.49 -17.59
CA THR A 62 -9.42 -14.72 -18.81
C THR A 62 -10.28 -15.49 -19.80
N ALA A 63 -10.24 -16.82 -19.74
CA ALA A 63 -11.07 -17.69 -20.57
C ALA A 63 -12.53 -17.76 -20.07
N ALA A 64 -12.75 -17.78 -18.75
CA ALA A 64 -14.08 -17.94 -18.16
C ALA A 64 -15.08 -16.85 -18.57
N PRO A 65 -14.77 -15.52 -18.49
CA PRO A 65 -15.68 -14.49 -18.96
C PRO A 65 -15.98 -14.60 -20.45
N ALA A 66 -14.97 -14.95 -21.27
CA ALA A 66 -15.12 -15.14 -22.71
C ALA A 66 -16.03 -16.33 -23.05
N GLY A 67 -16.06 -17.35 -22.17
CA GLY A 67 -16.94 -18.51 -22.31
C GLY A 67 -18.38 -18.25 -21.84
N LEU A 68 -18.59 -17.32 -20.92
CA LEU A 68 -19.93 -17.00 -20.43
C LEU A 68 -20.70 -16.04 -21.34
N PHE A 69 -20.00 -15.08 -21.97
CA PHE A 69 -20.62 -14.02 -22.76
C PHE A 69 -19.91 -13.87 -24.13
N PRO A 70 -20.53 -14.25 -25.24
CA PRO A 70 -19.88 -14.30 -26.56
C PRO A 70 -19.33 -12.97 -27.07
N LEU A 71 -19.99 -11.86 -26.79
CA LEU A 71 -19.57 -10.52 -27.21
C LEU A 71 -18.87 -9.73 -26.12
N LEU A 72 -19.42 -9.75 -24.90
CA LEU A 72 -18.92 -8.97 -23.78
C LEU A 72 -17.74 -9.67 -23.07
N GLY A 73 -17.65 -11.00 -23.16
CA GLY A 73 -16.65 -11.78 -22.49
C GLY A 73 -15.21 -11.47 -22.92
N PRO A 74 -14.87 -11.40 -24.22
CA PRO A 74 -13.55 -10.95 -24.66
C PRO A 74 -13.20 -9.53 -24.21
N LEU A 75 -14.17 -8.61 -24.21
CA LEU A 75 -14.00 -7.25 -23.74
C LEU A 75 -13.72 -7.20 -22.23
N THR A 76 -14.51 -7.91 -21.42
CA THR A 76 -14.32 -8.00 -19.97
C THR A 76 -12.99 -8.68 -19.62
N SER A 77 -12.57 -9.70 -20.35
CA SER A 77 -11.26 -10.34 -20.21
C SER A 77 -10.11 -9.36 -20.50
N LEU A 78 -10.25 -8.53 -21.54
CA LEU A 78 -9.26 -7.52 -21.87
C LEU A 78 -9.16 -6.45 -20.77
N VAL A 79 -10.29 -5.95 -20.27
CA VAL A 79 -10.33 -5.01 -19.15
C VAL A 79 -9.67 -5.63 -17.92
N LEU A 80 -9.97 -6.90 -17.60
CA LEU A 80 -9.35 -7.60 -16.48
C LEU A 80 -7.83 -7.70 -16.64
N VAL A 81 -7.33 -8.03 -17.82
CA VAL A 81 -5.89 -8.10 -18.10
C VAL A 81 -5.24 -6.72 -17.97
N LEU A 82 -5.90 -5.67 -18.47
CA LEU A 82 -5.41 -4.30 -18.35
C LEU A 82 -5.36 -3.85 -16.87
N THR A 83 -6.39 -4.16 -16.09
CA THR A 83 -6.40 -3.83 -14.65
C THR A 83 -5.33 -4.60 -13.87
N LEU A 84 -5.04 -5.86 -14.23
CA LEU A 84 -3.96 -6.64 -13.63
C LEU A 84 -2.56 -6.16 -14.04
N ARG A 85 -2.44 -5.46 -15.18
CA ARG A 85 -1.19 -4.84 -15.64
C ARG A 85 -0.95 -3.46 -15.06
N LEU A 86 -2.00 -2.75 -14.66
CA LEU A 86 -1.83 -1.48 -13.95
C LEU A 86 -1.02 -1.76 -12.69
N PRO A 87 0.02 -0.97 -12.42
CA PRO A 87 0.72 -1.09 -11.15
C PRO A 87 -0.33 -1.04 -10.03
N PRO A 88 -0.21 -1.90 -9.00
CA PRO A 88 -1.15 -1.86 -7.90
C PRO A 88 -1.21 -0.42 -7.41
N ILE A 89 -2.42 0.15 -7.42
CA ILE A 89 -2.64 1.50 -6.88
C ILE A 89 -2.00 1.47 -5.51
N ASP A 90 -0.99 2.32 -5.31
CA ASP A 90 -0.25 2.37 -4.06
C ASP A 90 -1.22 2.68 -2.92
N ARG A 91 -1.71 1.62 -2.30
CA ARG A 91 -2.61 1.70 -1.15
C ARG A 91 -1.90 2.27 0.07
N SER A 92 -0.56 2.31 0.06
CA SER A 92 0.20 2.88 1.15
C SER A 92 0.01 4.40 1.21
N ALA A 93 -0.04 5.07 0.06
CA ALA A 93 -0.38 6.49 -0.02
C ALA A 93 -1.82 6.76 0.47
N ARG A 94 -2.77 5.86 0.18
CA ARG A 94 -4.14 5.96 0.71
C ARG A 94 -4.23 5.72 2.21
N ARG A 95 -3.39 4.85 2.81
CA ARG A 95 -3.40 4.62 4.28
C ARG A 95 -3.09 5.89 5.08
N TYR A 96 -2.32 6.82 4.52
CA TYR A 96 -2.06 8.11 5.19
C TYR A 96 -3.24 9.09 5.14
N ILE A 97 -4.13 8.98 4.14
CA ILE A 97 -5.24 9.93 3.91
C ILE A 97 -6.56 9.43 4.50
N VAL A 98 -6.77 8.12 4.61
CA VAL A 98 -8.07 7.49 4.99
C VAL A 98 -8.10 7.04 6.47
N TRP A 99 -7.38 7.72 7.34
CA TRP A 99 -7.22 7.31 8.73
C TRP A 99 -8.52 7.32 9.57
N ASN A 100 -9.63 7.87 9.07
CA ASN A 100 -10.82 8.12 9.91
C ASN A 100 -12.02 7.19 9.66
N ASP A 101 -12.28 6.75 8.44
CA ASP A 101 -13.56 6.10 8.12
C ASP A 101 -13.55 4.55 8.17
N GLN A 102 -12.51 3.91 7.67
CA GLN A 102 -12.44 2.44 7.64
C GLN A 102 -12.12 1.81 8.99
N THR A 103 -11.40 2.53 9.85
CA THR A 103 -11.06 2.07 11.20
C THR A 103 -12.28 2.05 12.11
N GLN A 104 -13.18 3.02 11.94
CA GLN A 104 -14.44 3.09 12.72
C GLN A 104 -15.40 1.97 12.33
N THR A 105 -15.47 1.60 11.06
CA THR A 105 -16.40 0.55 10.58
C THR A 105 -15.93 -0.86 10.98
N ALA A 106 -14.66 -1.17 10.83
CA ALA A 106 -14.12 -2.49 11.24
C ALA A 106 -14.15 -2.70 12.75
N LEU A 107 -14.05 -1.62 13.53
CA LEU A 107 -14.16 -1.64 14.99
C LEU A 107 -15.60 -1.70 15.48
N ALA A 108 -16.55 -1.05 14.79
CA ALA A 108 -17.95 -1.09 15.15
C ALA A 108 -18.52 -2.52 15.12
N ASP A 109 -18.06 -3.36 14.19
CA ASP A 109 -18.47 -4.75 14.04
C ASP A 109 -17.85 -5.68 15.11
N SER A 110 -16.73 -5.30 15.73
CA SER A 110 -16.03 -6.11 16.74
C SER A 110 -16.34 -5.70 18.18
N LEU A 111 -17.05 -4.61 18.39
CA LEU A 111 -17.38 -4.09 19.72
C LEU A 111 -18.75 -4.60 20.22
N PRO A 112 -18.92 -4.80 21.55
CA PRO A 112 -20.19 -5.28 22.13
C PRO A 112 -21.37 -4.35 21.80
N ALA A 113 -22.55 -4.94 21.64
CA ALA A 113 -23.80 -4.20 21.46
C ALA A 113 -23.99 -3.16 22.60
N GLY A 114 -24.08 -1.87 22.23
CA GLY A 114 -24.19 -0.75 23.17
C GLY A 114 -23.04 0.25 23.12
N THR A 115 -21.97 -0.02 22.33
CA THR A 115 -20.87 0.93 22.07
C THR A 115 -20.95 1.54 20.66
N ALA A 116 -22.05 1.30 19.95
CA ALA A 116 -22.27 1.84 18.61
C ALA A 116 -22.13 3.38 18.61
N GLY A 117 -21.17 3.88 17.84
CA GLY A 117 -20.87 5.31 17.71
C GLY A 117 -19.78 5.85 18.64
N GLN A 118 -19.22 5.07 19.56
CA GLN A 118 -18.07 5.48 20.37
C GLN A 118 -16.75 5.10 19.70
N SER A 119 -15.79 6.02 19.71
CA SER A 119 -14.45 5.69 19.24
C SER A 119 -13.73 4.75 20.23
N ILE A 120 -12.83 3.89 19.75
CA ILE A 120 -12.06 2.99 20.63
C ILE A 120 -11.25 3.79 21.67
N VAL A 121 -10.81 5.00 21.32
CA VAL A 121 -10.09 5.90 22.23
C VAL A 121 -10.99 6.32 23.40
N GLU A 122 -12.26 6.62 23.14
CA GLU A 122 -13.27 6.94 24.17
C GLU A 122 -13.56 5.72 25.04
N ILE A 123 -13.70 4.54 24.44
CA ILE A 123 -13.92 3.29 25.18
C ILE A 123 -12.75 2.98 26.11
N LEU A 124 -11.51 3.19 25.66
CA LEU A 124 -10.31 3.04 26.50
C LEU A 124 -10.21 4.06 27.64
N GLN A 125 -10.98 5.15 27.58
CA GLN A 125 -11.10 6.13 28.65
C GLN A 125 -12.33 5.89 29.55
N SER A 126 -13.17 4.90 29.24
CA SER A 126 -14.38 4.57 30.00
C SER A 126 -14.04 4.19 31.45
N PRO A 127 -14.84 4.63 32.45
CA PRO A 127 -14.69 4.17 33.82
C PRO A 127 -15.00 2.67 34.01
N ARG A 128 -15.69 2.05 33.01
CA ARG A 128 -16.07 0.64 33.05
C ARG A 128 -14.91 -0.24 32.56
N THR A 129 -14.22 -0.89 33.47
CA THR A 129 -13.07 -1.78 33.18
C THR A 129 -13.40 -2.85 32.15
N GLN A 130 -14.59 -3.45 32.20
CA GLN A 130 -14.98 -4.48 31.25
C GLN A 130 -15.02 -3.98 29.80
N LEU A 131 -15.47 -2.73 29.57
CA LEU A 131 -15.44 -2.13 28.23
C LEU A 131 -14.01 -1.90 27.74
N ARG A 132 -13.11 -1.42 28.61
CA ARG A 132 -11.69 -1.25 28.28
C ARG A 132 -11.01 -2.59 27.93
N ARG A 133 -11.29 -3.66 28.70
CA ARG A 133 -10.78 -5.01 28.39
C ARG A 133 -11.25 -5.50 27.02
N ASN A 134 -12.56 -5.38 26.74
CA ASN A 134 -13.12 -5.80 25.46
C ASN A 134 -12.50 -4.99 24.30
N ALA A 135 -12.30 -3.67 24.49
CA ALA A 135 -11.63 -2.83 23.50
C ALA A 135 -10.20 -3.28 23.22
N ILE A 136 -9.41 -3.60 24.25
CA ILE A 136 -8.05 -4.13 24.07
C ILE A 136 -8.05 -5.47 23.32
N LEU A 137 -8.98 -6.37 23.65
CA LEU A 137 -9.08 -7.65 22.95
C LEU A 137 -9.44 -7.50 21.47
N ALA A 138 -10.28 -6.53 21.12
CA ALA A 138 -10.61 -6.21 19.74
C ALA A 138 -9.41 -5.67 18.94
N LEU A 139 -8.40 -5.07 19.60
CA LEU A 139 -7.18 -4.60 18.93
C LEU A 139 -6.33 -5.71 18.33
N ARG A 140 -6.50 -6.98 18.78
CA ARG A 140 -5.76 -8.13 18.29
C ARG A 140 -5.91 -8.36 16.78
N ASP A 141 -7.10 -8.06 16.27
CA ASP A 141 -7.48 -8.34 14.89
C ASP A 141 -7.35 -7.09 13.98
N LEU A 142 -6.89 -5.96 14.55
CA LEU A 142 -6.62 -4.74 13.80
C LEU A 142 -5.22 -4.74 13.17
N ASP A 143 -5.09 -3.91 12.13
CA ASP A 143 -3.78 -3.61 11.53
C ASP A 143 -2.82 -3.06 12.59
N PRO A 144 -1.59 -3.63 12.72
CA PRO A 144 -0.62 -3.23 13.73
C PRO A 144 -0.35 -1.73 13.84
N PRO A 145 -0.25 -0.95 12.72
CA PRO A 145 -0.10 0.51 12.79
C PRO A 145 -1.18 1.24 13.59
N LEU A 146 -2.36 0.66 13.65
CA LEU A 146 -3.49 1.21 14.40
C LEU A 146 -3.54 0.66 15.83
N ALA A 147 -3.26 -0.62 15.99
CA ALA A 147 -3.35 -1.32 17.28
C ALA A 147 -2.22 -0.94 18.25
N ILE A 148 -0.97 -0.87 17.78
CA ILE A 148 0.22 -0.67 18.63
C ILE A 148 0.14 0.60 19.49
N PRO A 149 -0.21 1.79 18.96
CA PRO A 149 -0.33 2.99 19.78
C PRO A 149 -1.42 2.88 20.86
N LEU A 150 -2.51 2.16 20.57
CA LEU A 150 -3.61 1.95 21.51
C LEU A 150 -3.27 0.90 22.57
N LEU A 151 -2.57 -0.17 22.19
CA LEU A 151 -2.06 -1.18 23.12
C LEU A 151 -1.06 -0.56 24.11
N ARG A 152 -0.17 0.35 23.65
CA ARG A 152 0.73 1.10 24.52
C ARG A 152 -0.01 1.95 25.54
N LYS A 153 -1.14 2.57 25.15
CA LYS A 153 -2.02 3.23 26.11
C LYS A 153 -2.58 2.22 27.14
N GLY A 154 -2.98 1.04 26.68
CA GLY A 154 -3.47 -0.02 27.54
C GLY A 154 -2.42 -0.53 28.55
N LEU A 155 -1.11 -0.46 28.24
CA LEU A 155 -0.04 -0.79 29.20
C LEU A 155 0.01 0.16 30.41
N GLN A 156 -0.57 1.34 30.28
CA GLN A 156 -0.62 2.37 31.34
C GLN A 156 -1.97 2.39 32.08
N ASP A 157 -2.86 1.42 31.78
CA ASP A 157 -4.19 1.36 32.40
C ASP A 157 -4.09 1.07 33.91
N SER A 158 -5.06 1.60 34.66
CA SER A 158 -5.17 1.34 36.09
C SER A 158 -5.51 -0.12 36.44
N ASP A 159 -6.21 -0.82 35.53
CA ASP A 159 -6.60 -2.22 35.71
C ASP A 159 -5.47 -3.17 35.24
N GLU A 160 -5.11 -4.10 36.09
CA GLU A 160 -4.03 -5.06 35.82
C GLU A 160 -4.33 -5.98 34.62
N GLN A 161 -5.57 -6.43 34.46
CA GLN A 161 -5.93 -7.31 33.35
C GLN A 161 -5.88 -6.58 32.00
N VAL A 162 -6.25 -5.30 31.95
CA VAL A 162 -6.08 -4.47 30.75
C VAL A 162 -4.61 -4.37 30.38
N ARG A 163 -3.71 -4.15 31.37
CA ARG A 163 -2.26 -4.11 31.11
C ARG A 163 -1.73 -5.43 30.60
N ILE A 164 -2.13 -6.57 31.24
CA ILE A 164 -1.69 -7.90 30.84
C ILE A 164 -2.15 -8.25 29.42
N TYR A 165 -3.41 -8.00 29.07
CA TYR A 165 -3.92 -8.24 27.71
C TYR A 165 -3.19 -7.38 26.68
N SER A 166 -2.97 -6.10 26.99
CA SER A 166 -2.22 -5.19 26.12
C SER A 166 -0.81 -5.69 25.87
N GLN A 167 -0.10 -6.14 26.93
CA GLN A 167 1.24 -6.69 26.81
C GLN A 167 1.27 -7.96 25.94
N ASN A 168 0.37 -8.89 26.17
CA ASN A 168 0.33 -10.16 25.44
C ASN A 168 0.05 -9.96 23.95
N ILE A 169 -0.91 -9.09 23.62
CA ILE A 169 -1.25 -8.80 22.23
C ILE A 169 -0.09 -8.07 21.55
N LEU A 170 0.52 -7.09 22.22
CA LEU A 170 1.68 -6.37 21.70
C LEU A 170 2.85 -7.30 21.43
N SER A 171 3.21 -8.17 22.39
CA SER A 171 4.28 -9.17 22.22
C SER A 171 4.02 -10.09 21.03
N THR A 172 2.79 -10.60 20.89
CA THR A 172 2.43 -11.45 19.75
C THR A 172 2.55 -10.72 18.41
N MET A 173 2.17 -9.44 18.37
CA MET A 173 2.34 -8.63 17.15
C MET A 173 3.82 -8.42 16.81
N LEU A 174 4.65 -8.12 17.81
CA LEU A 174 6.10 -7.93 17.63
C LEU A 174 6.78 -9.20 17.13
N GLU A 175 6.45 -10.36 17.71
CA GLU A 175 6.96 -11.66 17.25
C GLU A 175 6.62 -11.96 15.79
N ARG A 176 5.41 -11.58 15.34
CA ARG A 176 5.03 -11.68 13.93
C ARG A 176 5.86 -10.77 13.02
N TYR A 177 6.13 -9.54 13.47
CA TYR A 177 7.02 -8.63 12.73
C TYR A 177 8.44 -9.18 12.61
N GLU A 178 9.01 -9.66 13.69
CA GLU A 178 10.35 -10.24 13.68
C GLU A 178 10.44 -11.49 12.80
N SER A 179 9.42 -12.33 12.82
CA SER A 179 9.33 -13.52 11.96
C SER A 179 9.25 -13.10 10.49
N GLY A 180 8.44 -12.10 10.17
CA GLY A 180 8.32 -11.55 8.81
C GLY A 180 9.63 -10.93 8.31
N LEU A 181 10.37 -10.21 9.18
CA LEU A 181 11.68 -9.68 8.85
C LEU A 181 12.68 -10.78 8.50
N LYS A 182 12.76 -11.85 9.32
CA LYS A 182 13.65 -12.99 9.08
C LYS A 182 13.34 -13.67 7.75
N GLU A 183 12.07 -13.90 7.46
CA GLU A 183 11.64 -14.49 6.19
C GLU A 183 11.99 -13.61 4.99
N LEU A 184 11.73 -12.31 5.05
CA LEU A 184 12.07 -11.37 3.98
C LEU A 184 13.59 -11.26 3.79
N ALA A 185 14.36 -11.25 4.87
CA ALA A 185 15.82 -11.23 4.80
C ALA A 185 16.37 -12.50 4.10
N GLN A 186 15.79 -13.68 4.40
CA GLN A 186 16.14 -14.93 3.71
C GLN A 186 15.79 -14.87 2.22
N ARG A 187 14.64 -14.31 1.84
CA ARG A 187 14.25 -14.13 0.45
C ARG A 187 15.20 -13.18 -0.31
N VAL A 188 15.60 -12.07 0.33
CA VAL A 188 16.60 -11.14 -0.24
C VAL A 188 17.94 -11.82 -0.45
N ALA A 189 18.35 -12.70 0.46
CA ALA A 189 19.59 -13.46 0.33
C ALA A 189 19.51 -14.53 -0.77
N ALA A 190 18.36 -15.21 -0.91
CA ALA A 190 18.13 -16.22 -1.92
C ALA A 190 18.00 -15.65 -3.35
N GLU A 191 17.38 -14.49 -3.48
CA GLU A 191 17.10 -13.83 -4.76
C GLU A 191 17.62 -12.38 -4.78
N PRO A 192 18.95 -12.15 -4.80
CA PRO A 192 19.54 -10.80 -4.70
C PRO A 192 19.17 -9.86 -5.86
N ALA A 193 18.77 -10.42 -7.02
CA ALA A 193 18.33 -9.66 -8.19
C ALA A 193 16.84 -9.28 -8.17
N ALA A 194 16.07 -9.73 -7.18
CA ALA A 194 14.66 -9.41 -7.06
C ALA A 194 14.48 -8.10 -6.27
N ALA A 195 14.36 -6.97 -6.97
CA ALA A 195 14.14 -5.65 -6.37
C ALA A 195 12.94 -5.65 -5.39
N LEU A 196 11.88 -6.40 -5.71
CA LEU A 196 10.66 -6.47 -4.89
C LEU A 196 10.93 -6.96 -3.46
N HIS A 197 11.81 -7.95 -3.27
CA HIS A 197 12.12 -8.47 -1.93
C HIS A 197 12.89 -7.44 -1.11
N ALA A 198 13.84 -6.74 -1.73
CA ALA A 198 14.58 -5.65 -1.08
C ALA A 198 13.67 -4.49 -0.68
N VAL A 199 12.72 -4.10 -1.54
CA VAL A 199 11.73 -3.06 -1.24
C VAL A 199 10.85 -3.47 -0.07
N ARG A 200 10.30 -4.68 -0.07
CA ARG A 200 9.44 -5.17 1.02
C ARG A 200 10.17 -5.23 2.36
N LEU A 201 11.43 -5.66 2.37
CA LEU A 201 12.24 -5.67 3.60
C LEU A 201 12.48 -4.24 4.09
N ALA A 202 12.77 -3.31 3.19
CA ALA A 202 12.94 -1.89 3.54
C ALA A 202 11.64 -1.26 4.07
N GLU A 203 10.49 -1.62 3.50
CA GLU A 203 9.17 -1.21 4.03
C GLU A 203 8.96 -1.68 5.47
N GLN A 204 9.29 -2.93 5.76
CA GLN A 204 9.18 -3.51 7.11
C GLN A 204 10.09 -2.79 8.11
N TYR A 205 11.36 -2.51 7.75
CA TYR A 205 12.25 -1.72 8.60
C TYR A 205 11.71 -0.31 8.85
N HIS A 206 11.23 0.36 7.81
CA HIS A 206 10.62 1.68 7.96
C HIS A 206 9.37 1.64 8.86
N GLU A 207 8.53 0.60 8.73
CA GLU A 207 7.31 0.44 9.52
C GLU A 207 7.63 0.22 11.00
N LEU A 208 8.63 -0.59 11.33
CA LEU A 208 9.09 -0.78 12.72
C LEU A 208 9.51 0.53 13.39
N VAL A 209 10.25 1.37 12.66
CA VAL A 209 10.64 2.68 13.16
C VAL A 209 9.45 3.62 13.28
N TYR A 210 8.52 3.59 12.30
CA TYR A 210 7.32 4.40 12.32
C TYR A 210 6.40 4.06 13.50
N LEU A 211 6.28 2.79 13.85
CA LEU A 211 5.49 2.29 14.97
C LEU A 211 6.20 2.47 16.31
N ASP A 212 7.40 3.05 16.30
CA ASP A 212 8.24 3.23 17.49
C ASP A 212 8.55 1.90 18.21
N VAL A 213 8.64 0.82 17.44
CA VAL A 213 8.92 -0.53 17.94
C VAL A 213 10.42 -0.77 18.12
N ALA A 214 11.24 0.06 17.49
CA ALA A 214 12.69 -0.06 17.53
C ALA A 214 13.29 0.07 18.95
N GLY A 215 12.53 0.61 19.89
CA GLY A 215 12.89 0.69 21.32
C GLY A 215 13.79 1.89 21.67
N ASP A 216 14.79 2.17 20.84
CA ASP A 216 15.71 3.29 21.01
C ASP A 216 16.12 3.91 19.67
N ASP A 217 16.71 5.11 19.73
CA ASP A 217 17.10 5.89 18.55
C ASP A 217 18.25 5.22 17.77
N GLU A 218 19.12 4.46 18.40
CA GLU A 218 20.24 3.78 17.75
C GLU A 218 19.73 2.61 16.90
N THR A 219 18.86 1.79 17.46
CA THR A 219 18.18 0.70 16.73
C THR A 219 17.32 1.24 15.60
N ALA A 220 16.60 2.34 15.82
CA ALA A 220 15.83 3.01 14.78
C ALA A 220 16.72 3.51 13.63
N ALA A 221 17.85 4.14 13.93
CA ALA A 221 18.83 4.57 12.95
C ALA A 221 19.44 3.39 12.18
N HIS A 222 19.73 2.28 12.88
CA HIS A 222 20.21 1.04 12.24
C HIS A 222 19.20 0.51 11.21
N TYR A 223 17.94 0.37 11.57
CA TYR A 223 16.90 -0.11 10.66
C TYR A 223 16.72 0.81 9.45
N LEU A 224 16.75 2.13 9.65
CA LEU A 224 16.62 3.08 8.55
C LEU A 224 17.84 3.02 7.59
N ASN A 225 19.04 2.84 8.12
CA ASN A 225 20.24 2.68 7.29
C ASN A 225 20.21 1.37 6.50
N GLN A 226 19.74 0.26 7.10
CA GLN A 226 19.50 -0.99 6.38
C GLN A 226 18.46 -0.82 5.26
N ALA A 227 17.35 -0.13 5.56
CA ALA A 227 16.32 0.17 4.56
C ALA A 227 16.89 0.99 3.40
N LEU A 228 17.68 2.03 3.67
CA LEU A 228 18.32 2.85 2.63
C LEU A 228 19.29 2.06 1.76
N ALA A 229 20.09 1.16 2.35
CA ALA A 229 21.00 0.30 1.59
C ALA A 229 20.24 -0.66 0.67
N LEU A 230 19.15 -1.26 1.15
CA LEU A 230 18.27 -2.13 0.34
C LEU A 230 17.61 -1.36 -0.81
N LEU A 231 17.13 -0.14 -0.54
CA LEU A 231 16.48 0.71 -1.54
C LEU A 231 17.46 1.22 -2.59
N ALA A 232 18.72 1.49 -2.23
CA ALA A 232 19.77 1.81 -3.20
C ALA A 232 19.97 0.67 -4.17
N ARG A 233 20.13 -0.57 -3.69
CA ARG A 233 20.23 -1.77 -4.54
C ARG A 233 18.99 -2.00 -5.41
N ALA A 234 17.79 -1.83 -4.83
CA ALA A 234 16.54 -1.96 -5.57
C ALA A 234 16.43 -0.90 -6.67
N ALA A 235 16.93 0.31 -6.43
CA ALA A 235 16.95 1.40 -7.40
C ALA A 235 17.88 1.13 -8.60
N ASP A 236 18.98 0.41 -8.40
CA ASP A 236 19.86 -0.03 -9.49
C ASP A 236 19.18 -1.10 -10.37
N LEU A 237 18.36 -1.97 -9.74
CA LEU A 237 17.63 -3.03 -10.45
C LEU A 237 16.36 -2.51 -11.15
N ALA A 238 15.72 -1.47 -10.62
CA ALA A 238 14.48 -0.89 -11.13
C ALA A 238 14.54 0.65 -11.11
N PRO A 239 15.35 1.29 -11.96
CA PRO A 239 15.63 2.75 -11.89
C PRO A 239 14.42 3.62 -12.18
N THR A 240 13.41 3.09 -12.87
CA THR A 240 12.18 3.83 -13.21
C THR A 240 11.08 3.69 -12.16
N ASP A 241 11.27 2.86 -11.14
CA ASP A 241 10.27 2.65 -10.10
C ASP A 241 10.27 3.83 -9.11
N GLN A 242 9.22 4.63 -9.21
CA GLN A 242 9.01 5.82 -8.39
C GLN A 242 8.72 5.48 -6.92
N HIS A 243 8.14 4.29 -6.66
CA HIS A 243 7.84 3.85 -5.30
C HIS A 243 9.11 3.68 -4.49
N ILE A 244 10.19 3.14 -5.11
CA ILE A 244 11.50 3.00 -4.48
C ILE A 244 12.06 4.37 -4.08
N ALA A 245 11.99 5.35 -4.98
CA ALA A 245 12.47 6.70 -4.70
C ALA A 245 11.64 7.39 -3.59
N PHE A 246 10.32 7.17 -3.57
CA PHE A 246 9.45 7.72 -2.54
C PHE A 246 9.69 7.10 -1.16
N LEU A 247 9.86 5.78 -1.10
CA LEU A 247 10.19 5.09 0.15
C LEU A 247 11.57 5.51 0.66
N ALA A 248 12.56 5.63 -0.24
CA ALA A 248 13.90 6.12 0.11
C ALA A 248 13.86 7.55 0.67
N LEU A 249 13.06 8.44 0.09
CA LEU A 249 12.85 9.78 0.63
C LEU A 249 12.32 9.74 2.06
N ARG A 250 11.31 8.93 2.33
CA ARG A 250 10.71 8.79 3.67
C ARG A 250 11.71 8.24 4.69
N CYS A 251 12.45 7.19 4.34
CA CYS A 251 13.48 6.62 5.20
C CYS A 251 14.60 7.64 5.48
N ALA A 252 15.06 8.36 4.45
CA ALA A 252 16.13 9.34 4.59
C ALA A 252 15.73 10.54 5.44
N ILE A 253 14.50 11.05 5.28
CA ILE A 253 13.97 12.13 6.14
C ILE A 253 13.91 11.66 7.60
N ARG A 254 13.39 10.47 7.84
CA ARG A 254 13.27 9.90 9.19
C ARG A 254 14.65 9.67 9.83
N ALA A 255 15.63 9.24 9.02
CA ALA A 255 17.04 9.09 9.44
C ALA A 255 17.78 10.43 9.55
N ARG A 256 17.15 11.57 9.24
CA ARG A 256 17.78 12.89 9.11
C ARG A 256 18.97 12.91 8.14
N ASN A 257 18.98 12.00 7.18
CA ASN A 257 20.00 11.92 6.14
C ASN A 257 19.63 12.86 4.99
N ILE A 258 19.97 14.14 5.14
CA ILE A 258 19.61 15.21 4.20
C ILE A 258 20.14 14.93 2.79
N PRO A 259 21.40 14.48 2.54
CA PRO A 259 21.88 14.19 1.21
C PRO A 259 21.06 13.12 0.49
N SER A 260 20.77 11.99 1.16
CA SER A 260 19.98 10.90 0.59
C SER A 260 18.53 11.34 0.34
N ALA A 261 17.95 12.15 1.22
CA ALA A 261 16.61 12.71 1.04
C ALA A 261 16.54 13.64 -0.18
N ALA A 262 17.52 14.54 -0.35
CA ALA A 262 17.60 15.44 -1.49
C ALA A 262 17.77 14.67 -2.81
N HIS A 263 18.61 13.62 -2.84
CA HIS A 263 18.79 12.76 -4.00
C HIS A 263 17.49 12.04 -4.39
N SER A 264 16.82 11.40 -3.43
CA SER A 264 15.56 10.70 -3.65
C SER A 264 14.45 11.64 -4.13
N PHE A 265 14.39 12.86 -3.57
CA PHE A 265 13.46 13.89 -3.99
C PHE A 265 13.71 14.34 -5.44
N ALA A 266 14.97 14.55 -5.83
CA ALA A 266 15.33 14.91 -7.21
C ALA A 266 14.91 13.82 -8.21
N ARG A 267 15.09 12.54 -7.86
CA ARG A 267 14.61 11.42 -8.69
C ARG A 267 13.10 11.42 -8.88
N LEU A 268 12.32 11.68 -7.82
CA LEU A 268 10.86 11.79 -7.91
C LEU A 268 10.42 12.94 -8.82
N GLN A 269 11.10 14.09 -8.76
CA GLN A 269 10.81 15.22 -9.65
C GLN A 269 11.09 14.89 -11.11
N GLN A 270 12.23 14.25 -11.41
CA GLN A 270 12.60 13.84 -12.76
C GLN A 270 11.64 12.81 -13.34
N GLY A 271 11.11 11.92 -12.51
CA GLY A 271 10.16 10.92 -12.91
C GLY A 271 8.71 11.40 -13.04
N GLY A 272 8.42 12.68 -12.81
CA GLY A 272 7.07 13.23 -12.94
C GLY A 272 6.09 12.79 -11.84
N TYR A 273 6.61 12.46 -10.66
CA TYR A 273 5.75 12.12 -9.52
C TYR A 273 4.85 13.30 -9.13
N ASP A 274 3.61 13.03 -8.72
CA ASP A 274 2.67 14.08 -8.35
C ASP A 274 3.22 14.96 -7.23
N VAL A 275 3.47 16.23 -7.58
CA VAL A 275 4.02 17.24 -6.66
C VAL A 275 3.19 17.36 -5.38
N ARG A 276 1.87 17.16 -5.47
CA ARG A 276 0.96 17.24 -4.30
C ARG A 276 1.27 16.18 -3.27
N GLN A 277 1.59 14.95 -3.69
CA GLN A 277 1.91 13.85 -2.78
C GLN A 277 3.27 14.02 -2.10
N VAL A 278 4.20 14.70 -2.76
CA VAL A 278 5.58 14.91 -2.28
C VAL A 278 5.72 16.21 -1.49
N LEU A 279 4.77 17.12 -1.61
CA LEU A 279 4.83 18.45 -0.99
C LEU A 279 5.07 18.39 0.53
N PRO A 280 4.38 17.58 1.33
CA PRO A 280 4.65 17.44 2.76
C PRO A 280 6.10 17.04 3.06
N TRP A 281 6.62 16.09 2.31
CA TRP A 281 8.00 15.58 2.46
C TRP A 281 9.04 16.61 2.03
N ARG A 282 8.73 17.41 1.00
CA ARG A 282 9.57 18.53 0.60
C ARG A 282 9.66 19.59 1.69
N MET A 283 8.54 19.89 2.32
CA MET A 283 8.50 20.83 3.44
C MET A 283 9.34 20.33 4.62
N GLU A 284 9.23 19.05 4.95
CA GLU A 284 10.02 18.42 6.01
C GLU A 284 11.52 18.41 5.67
N LEU A 285 11.91 18.11 4.44
CA LEU A 285 13.28 18.19 3.98
C LEU A 285 13.85 19.61 4.11
N VAL A 286 13.11 20.62 3.65
CA VAL A 286 13.51 22.03 3.73
C VAL A 286 13.60 22.48 5.20
N PHE A 287 12.70 22.01 6.06
CA PHE A 287 12.78 22.23 7.51
C PHE A 287 14.07 21.65 8.11
N LEU A 288 14.42 20.40 7.75
CA LEU A 288 15.66 19.76 8.21
C LEU A 288 16.93 20.48 7.70
N GLN A 289 16.84 21.13 6.54
CA GLN A 289 17.92 21.97 5.98
C GLN A 289 18.06 23.32 6.69
N GLY A 290 17.06 23.74 7.46
CA GLY A 290 17.02 25.04 8.12
C GLY A 290 16.72 26.21 7.17
N ASP A 291 16.22 25.93 5.97
CA ASP A 291 15.85 26.96 4.98
C ASP A 291 14.43 27.47 5.25
N TRP A 292 14.34 28.37 6.20
CA TRP A 292 13.09 28.96 6.65
C TRP A 292 12.40 29.83 5.59
N ALA A 293 13.17 30.47 4.70
CA ALA A 293 12.62 31.28 3.62
C ALA A 293 11.87 30.38 2.63
N ARG A 294 12.51 29.31 2.23
CA ARG A 294 11.93 28.32 1.32
C ARG A 294 10.74 27.59 1.93
N LEU A 295 10.80 27.29 3.22
CA LEU A 295 9.69 26.65 3.95
C LEU A 295 8.43 27.53 3.91
N ARG A 296 8.56 28.86 4.14
CA ARG A 296 7.40 29.78 4.05
C ARG A 296 6.77 29.79 2.66
N GLU A 297 7.58 29.80 1.60
CA GLU A 297 7.06 29.68 0.23
C GLU A 297 6.24 28.40 0.02
N LEU A 298 6.76 27.28 0.50
CA LEU A 298 6.09 25.98 0.39
C LEU A 298 4.79 25.90 1.22
N LEU A 299 4.73 26.56 2.39
CA LEU A 299 3.52 26.68 3.18
C LEU A 299 2.40 27.42 2.42
N VAL A 300 2.74 28.48 1.69
CA VAL A 300 1.78 29.18 0.83
C VAL A 300 1.28 28.29 -0.30
N VAL A 301 2.20 27.51 -0.92
CA VAL A 301 1.83 26.54 -1.96
C VAL A 301 0.92 25.46 -1.40
N TYR A 302 1.24 24.92 -0.21
CA TYR A 302 0.44 23.92 0.48
C TYR A 302 -1.00 24.41 0.73
N GLN A 303 -1.19 25.61 1.24
CA GLN A 303 -2.51 26.20 1.46
C GLN A 303 -3.34 26.31 0.19
N ARG A 304 -2.70 26.63 -0.95
CA ARG A 304 -3.38 26.72 -2.26
C ARG A 304 -3.70 25.36 -2.88
N SER A 305 -3.03 24.30 -2.42
CA SER A 305 -3.15 22.95 -3.00
C SER A 305 -4.41 22.17 -2.62
N GLN A 306 -5.19 22.67 -1.65
CA GLN A 306 -6.37 21.99 -1.08
C GLN A 306 -6.07 20.59 -0.49
N ILE A 307 -4.81 20.29 -0.18
CA ILE A 307 -4.43 19.08 0.53
C ILE A 307 -4.83 19.26 2.01
N VAL A 308 -5.64 18.35 2.53
CA VAL A 308 -5.99 18.34 3.96
C VAL A 308 -5.08 17.35 4.68
N ASN A 309 -4.20 17.88 5.53
CA ASN A 309 -3.40 17.07 6.44
C ASN A 309 -3.40 17.74 7.83
N PRO A 310 -4.17 17.22 8.80
CA PRO A 310 -4.35 17.86 10.09
C PRO A 310 -3.03 18.22 10.80
N ARG A 311 -1.98 17.39 10.66
CA ARG A 311 -0.68 17.65 11.26
C ARG A 311 0.03 18.86 10.64
N ILE A 312 -0.08 19.00 9.32
CA ILE A 312 0.51 20.13 8.61
C ILE A 312 -0.33 21.38 8.81
N ASP A 313 -1.65 21.24 8.86
CA ASP A 313 -2.57 22.36 9.07
C ASP A 313 -2.30 23.06 10.41
N ASP A 314 -1.96 22.31 11.46
CA ASP A 314 -1.55 22.87 12.76
C ASP A 314 -0.19 23.60 12.67
N ILE A 315 0.76 23.05 11.91
CA ILE A 315 2.06 23.71 11.66
C ILE A 315 1.84 24.99 10.85
N VAL A 316 1.00 24.95 9.82
CA VAL A 316 0.66 26.12 9.01
C VAL A 316 0.06 27.22 9.87
N ARG A 317 -0.88 26.89 10.75
CA ARG A 317 -1.47 27.85 11.68
C ARG A 317 -0.43 28.46 12.62
N PHE A 318 0.48 27.67 13.16
CA PHE A 318 1.58 28.14 14.00
C PHE A 318 2.46 29.16 13.27
N TRP A 319 2.88 28.86 12.03
CA TRP A 319 3.73 29.76 11.24
C TRP A 319 3.05 31.03 10.77
N HIS A 320 1.72 31.04 10.63
CA HIS A 320 0.94 32.26 10.34
C HIS A 320 0.77 33.15 11.56
N LEU A 321 0.72 32.58 12.75
CA LEU A 321 0.57 33.29 14.01
C LEU A 321 1.92 33.77 14.56
N ALA A 322 3.04 33.19 14.11
CA ALA A 322 4.36 33.64 14.52
C ALA A 322 4.69 35.00 13.85
N PRO A 323 5.05 36.03 14.65
CA PRO A 323 5.48 37.31 14.08
C PRO A 323 6.70 37.05 13.18
N THR A 324 6.69 37.64 11.98
CA THR A 324 7.86 37.63 11.09
C THR A 324 9.06 38.14 11.87
N PRO A 325 10.16 37.39 11.98
CA PRO A 325 11.37 37.94 12.58
C PRO A 325 11.73 39.20 11.77
N THR A 326 11.70 40.35 12.42
CA THR A 326 12.23 41.61 11.86
C THR A 326 13.69 41.40 11.52
N PRO A 327 14.17 41.86 10.35
CA PRO A 327 15.53 41.69 9.89
C PRO A 327 16.55 42.32 10.80
#